data_f890927586871a24a42c49e247bd4a8f
#
_entry.id   f890927586871a24a42c49e247bd4a8f
#
_cell.length_a   1.000
_cell.length_b   1.000
_cell.length_c   1.000
_cell.angle_alpha   90.00
_cell.angle_beta   90.00
_cell.angle_gamma   90.00
#
_symmetry.space_group_name_H-M   'P 1'
#
loop_
_entity.id
_entity.type
_entity.pdbx_description
1 polymer ?
#
loop_
_entity_poly.entity_id
_entity_poly.type
_entity_poly.pdbx_seq_one_letter_code
_entity_poly.pdbx_strand_id
1 'polypeptide(L)'
;NILTLPIIEGQQPADICQRAISAANLNGADIILFDTAGRTQIDLQMMSEIKQIEKVINPAETFLVADSLTGQVAASVAKEFKNTVNLSGIILTRADGDARGGAAVSMKFISQVPIKFLGIGEKIENLEVFHPDRIANRILGMGDIVSLVEKAAEDLGCLLYTSDAADD
;
A
#
# COMPACT_ATOMS: atom_id res chain seq x y z
N ASN A 1 14.13 -12.00 -8.89
CA ASN A 1 15.05 -10.86 -8.67
C ASN A 1 14.35 -9.59 -9.14
N ILE A 2 14.29 -8.58 -8.27
CA ILE A 2 13.80 -7.24 -8.61
C ILE A 2 15.00 -6.44 -9.12
N LEU A 3 14.88 -5.86 -10.31
CA LEU A 3 15.89 -4.96 -10.86
C LEU A 3 15.78 -3.60 -10.15
N THR A 4 16.89 -3.06 -9.71
CA THR A 4 16.95 -1.73 -9.10
C THR A 4 17.79 -0.80 -9.97
N LEU A 5 17.37 0.47 -10.05
CA LEU A 5 18.12 1.49 -10.75
C LEU A 5 19.28 1.99 -9.86
N PRO A 6 20.55 2.02 -10.35
CA PRO A 6 21.65 2.55 -9.57
C PRO A 6 21.48 4.06 -9.30
N ILE A 7 21.86 4.49 -8.11
CA ILE A 7 21.83 5.91 -7.72
C ILE A 7 23.01 6.63 -8.39
N ILE A 8 22.72 7.83 -8.94
CA ILE A 8 23.74 8.77 -9.42
C ILE A 8 23.58 10.05 -8.59
N GLU A 9 24.62 10.43 -7.89
CA GLU A 9 24.61 11.62 -7.04
C GLU A 9 24.32 12.89 -7.86
N GLY A 10 23.54 13.80 -7.28
CA GLY A 10 23.23 15.11 -7.88
C GLY A 10 22.13 15.11 -8.95
N GLN A 11 21.53 13.98 -9.29
CA GLN A 11 20.39 13.95 -10.21
C GLN A 11 19.12 14.51 -9.57
N GLN A 12 18.35 15.25 -10.36
CA GLN A 12 17.01 15.67 -9.96
C GLN A 12 16.02 14.48 -9.99
N PRO A 13 15.02 14.44 -9.13
CA PRO A 13 14.04 13.35 -9.09
C PRO A 13 13.35 13.06 -10.43
N ALA A 14 13.01 14.10 -11.19
CA ALA A 14 12.41 13.96 -12.51
C ALA A 14 13.34 13.25 -13.52
N ASP A 15 14.64 13.55 -13.48
CA ASP A 15 15.65 12.91 -14.36
C ASP A 15 15.84 11.44 -14.00
N ILE A 16 15.80 11.13 -12.70
CA ILE A 16 15.84 9.74 -12.21
C ILE A 16 14.66 8.96 -12.77
N CYS A 17 13.45 9.55 -12.73
CA CYS A 17 12.24 8.91 -13.24
C CYS A 17 12.33 8.65 -14.76
N GLN A 18 12.79 9.60 -15.55
CA GLN A 18 12.97 9.41 -17.00
C GLN A 18 13.99 8.31 -17.31
N ARG A 19 15.10 8.29 -16.58
CA ARG A 19 16.12 7.25 -16.71
C ARG A 19 15.58 5.87 -16.31
N ALA A 20 14.76 5.81 -15.27
CA ALA A 20 14.11 4.58 -14.81
C ALA A 20 13.16 4.01 -15.88
N ILE A 21 12.33 4.86 -16.49
CA ILE A 21 11.43 4.46 -17.57
C ILE A 21 12.22 3.92 -18.76
N SER A 22 13.29 4.62 -19.17
CA SER A 22 14.15 4.19 -20.27
C SER A 22 14.81 2.84 -19.99
N ALA A 23 15.35 2.67 -18.78
CA ALA A 23 15.99 1.42 -18.36
C ALA A 23 14.98 0.26 -18.28
N ALA A 24 13.78 0.49 -17.78
CA ALA A 24 12.72 -0.51 -17.70
C ALA A 24 12.29 -0.99 -19.08
N ASN A 25 12.10 -0.07 -20.02
CA ASN A 25 11.75 -0.40 -21.41
C ASN A 25 12.86 -1.24 -22.09
N LEU A 26 14.13 -0.89 -21.88
CA LEU A 26 15.26 -1.65 -22.43
C LEU A 26 15.35 -3.06 -21.83
N ASN A 27 14.99 -3.25 -20.58
CA ASN A 27 15.02 -4.54 -19.89
C ASN A 27 13.72 -5.34 -20.03
N GLY A 28 12.70 -4.83 -20.73
CA GLY A 28 11.41 -5.49 -20.91
C GLY A 28 10.63 -5.66 -19.60
N ALA A 29 10.71 -4.68 -18.68
CA ALA A 29 9.99 -4.73 -17.41
C ALA A 29 8.51 -4.41 -17.64
N ASP A 30 7.62 -5.26 -17.12
CA ASP A 30 6.17 -5.07 -17.20
C ASP A 30 5.66 -4.04 -16.16
N ILE A 31 6.35 -3.92 -15.01
CA ILE A 31 5.95 -3.06 -13.90
C ILE A 31 7.16 -2.27 -13.41
N ILE A 32 6.96 -0.98 -13.16
CA ILE A 32 7.93 -0.09 -12.54
C ILE A 32 7.33 0.42 -11.25
N LEU A 33 8.08 0.31 -10.14
CA LEU A 33 7.74 0.89 -8.86
C LEU A 33 8.65 2.09 -8.59
N PHE A 34 8.03 3.25 -8.36
CA PHE A 34 8.73 4.46 -7.94
C PHE A 34 8.50 4.66 -6.45
N ASP A 35 9.53 4.43 -5.66
CA ASP A 35 9.52 4.70 -4.23
C ASP A 35 10.07 6.10 -3.97
N THR A 36 9.28 6.93 -3.29
CA THR A 36 9.65 8.31 -2.97
C THR A 36 10.09 8.42 -1.52
N ALA A 37 11.00 9.36 -1.24
CA ALA A 37 11.47 9.59 0.12
C ALA A 37 10.31 9.92 1.07
N GLY A 38 10.14 9.11 2.12
CA GLY A 38 9.17 9.36 3.18
C GLY A 38 9.56 10.56 4.03
N ARG A 39 8.61 11.44 4.32
CA ARG A 39 8.78 12.54 5.27
C ARG A 39 7.60 12.58 6.23
N THR A 40 7.88 12.92 7.47
CA THR A 40 6.88 13.02 8.54
C THR A 40 6.09 14.32 8.50
N GLN A 41 6.59 15.32 7.79
CA GLN A 41 5.95 16.62 7.62
C GLN A 41 5.81 16.96 6.15
N ILE A 42 4.65 17.50 5.80
CA ILE A 42 4.35 17.99 4.46
C ILE A 42 4.88 19.42 4.35
N ASP A 43 5.74 19.65 3.34
CA ASP A 43 6.15 20.97 2.97
C ASP A 43 5.82 21.27 1.48
N LEU A 44 5.76 22.55 1.14
CA LEU A 44 5.39 23.00 -0.21
C LEU A 44 6.40 22.54 -1.27
N GLN A 45 7.68 22.45 -0.91
CA GLN A 45 8.72 22.01 -1.84
C GLN A 45 8.54 20.54 -2.19
N MET A 46 8.30 19.67 -1.19
CA MET A 46 8.03 18.26 -1.38
C MET A 46 6.79 18.04 -2.25
N MET A 47 5.71 18.78 -2.01
CA MET A 47 4.48 18.68 -2.80
C MET A 47 4.70 19.11 -4.26
N SER A 48 5.51 20.13 -4.49
CA SER A 48 5.90 20.54 -5.85
C SER A 48 6.71 19.46 -6.57
N GLU A 49 7.66 18.83 -5.86
CA GLU A 49 8.49 17.76 -6.38
C GLU A 49 7.65 16.53 -6.76
N ILE A 50 6.78 16.07 -5.88
CA ILE A 50 5.89 14.92 -6.15
C ILE A 50 4.99 15.20 -7.36
N LYS A 51 4.46 16.40 -7.47
CA LYS A 51 3.67 16.81 -8.64
C LYS A 51 4.46 16.82 -9.94
N GLN A 52 5.74 17.18 -9.89
CA GLN A 52 6.63 17.09 -11.06
C GLN A 52 6.91 15.64 -11.43
N ILE A 53 7.19 14.78 -10.44
CA ILE A 53 7.39 13.36 -10.63
C ILE A 53 6.14 12.74 -11.28
N GLU A 54 4.94 12.98 -10.72
CA GLU A 54 3.68 12.47 -11.28
C GLU A 54 3.51 12.83 -12.76
N LYS A 55 3.80 14.08 -13.14
CA LYS A 55 3.72 14.53 -14.54
C LYS A 55 4.69 13.81 -15.47
N VAL A 56 5.88 13.51 -14.98
CA VAL A 56 6.93 12.83 -15.76
C VAL A 56 6.59 11.35 -15.97
N ILE A 57 6.15 10.67 -14.91
CA ILE A 57 5.91 9.22 -14.95
C ILE A 57 4.52 8.86 -15.44
N ASN A 58 3.53 9.75 -15.28
CA ASN A 58 2.12 9.50 -15.59
C ASN A 58 1.67 8.10 -15.09
N PRO A 59 1.69 7.85 -13.78
CA PRO A 59 1.55 6.53 -13.20
C PRO A 59 0.14 5.97 -13.42
N ALA A 60 0.04 4.65 -13.61
CA ALA A 60 -1.24 3.94 -13.63
C ALA A 60 -1.92 3.97 -12.26
N GLU A 61 -1.12 3.86 -11.19
CA GLU A 61 -1.58 3.88 -9.80
C GLU A 61 -0.64 4.73 -8.95
N THR A 62 -1.20 5.52 -8.05
CA THR A 62 -0.47 6.30 -7.05
C THR A 62 -1.00 5.97 -5.67
N PHE A 63 -0.16 5.36 -4.83
CA PHE A 63 -0.54 4.97 -3.47
C PHE A 63 0.12 5.88 -2.44
N LEU A 64 -0.68 6.34 -1.48
CA LEU A 64 -0.16 6.88 -0.25
C LEU A 64 0.01 5.74 0.77
N VAL A 65 1.24 5.57 1.27
CA VAL A 65 1.51 4.67 2.39
C VAL A 65 1.37 5.47 3.69
N ALA A 66 0.41 5.11 4.52
CA ALA A 66 0.07 5.81 5.75
C ALA A 66 0.05 4.85 6.94
N ASP A 67 0.49 5.35 8.08
CA ASP A 67 0.54 4.59 9.31
C ASP A 67 -0.80 4.69 10.07
N SER A 68 -1.44 3.55 10.33
CA SER A 68 -2.73 3.50 11.01
C SER A 68 -2.68 4.05 12.45
N LEU A 69 -1.53 3.93 13.12
CA LEU A 69 -1.38 4.38 14.50
C LEU A 69 -1.32 5.91 14.65
N THR A 70 -1.07 6.64 13.56
CA THR A 70 -1.08 8.10 13.57
C THR A 70 -2.48 8.71 13.41
N GLY A 71 -3.49 7.88 13.14
CA GLY A 71 -4.90 8.27 13.18
C GLY A 71 -5.26 9.48 12.31
N GLN A 72 -5.79 10.54 12.93
CA GLN A 72 -6.25 11.74 12.24
C GLN A 72 -5.13 12.51 11.52
N VAL A 73 -3.89 12.43 12.01
CA VAL A 73 -2.74 13.09 11.36
C VAL A 73 -2.53 12.47 9.97
N ALA A 74 -2.52 11.15 9.86
CA ALA A 74 -2.41 10.46 8.58
C ALA A 74 -3.56 10.83 7.63
N ALA A 75 -4.78 10.96 8.14
CA ALA A 75 -5.94 11.33 7.33
C ALA A 75 -5.84 12.78 6.79
N SER A 76 -5.30 13.71 7.57
CA SER A 76 -5.03 15.08 7.12
C SER A 76 -3.95 15.11 6.05
N VAL A 77 -2.87 14.34 6.23
CA VAL A 77 -1.81 14.14 5.24
C VAL A 77 -2.39 13.61 3.92
N ALA A 78 -3.23 12.58 3.99
CA ALA A 78 -3.87 12.00 2.80
C ALA A 78 -4.74 13.01 2.05
N LYS A 79 -5.42 13.90 2.74
CA LYS A 79 -6.21 14.99 2.14
C LYS A 79 -5.31 15.97 1.37
N GLU A 80 -4.18 16.35 1.95
CA GLU A 80 -3.20 17.24 1.29
C GLU A 80 -2.60 16.58 0.04
N PHE A 81 -2.20 15.32 0.12
CA PHE A 81 -1.70 14.57 -1.03
C PHE A 81 -2.74 14.47 -2.14
N LYS A 82 -4.00 14.19 -1.81
CA LYS A 82 -5.10 14.14 -2.78
C LYS A 82 -5.29 15.47 -3.53
N ASN A 83 -5.09 16.60 -2.85
CA ASN A 83 -5.21 17.92 -3.46
C ASN A 83 -4.04 18.24 -4.41
N THR A 84 -2.93 17.52 -4.28
CA THR A 84 -1.70 17.79 -5.03
C THR A 84 -1.50 16.81 -6.18
N VAL A 85 -1.76 15.52 -5.96
CA VAL A 85 -1.57 14.43 -6.93
C VAL A 85 -2.82 13.57 -7.03
N ASN A 86 -2.93 12.81 -8.12
CA ASN A 86 -4.05 11.91 -8.35
C ASN A 86 -3.87 10.60 -7.57
N LEU A 87 -4.20 10.60 -6.28
CA LEU A 87 -4.16 9.39 -5.46
C LEU A 87 -5.23 8.39 -5.91
N SER A 88 -4.80 7.20 -6.30
CA SER A 88 -5.68 6.09 -6.66
C SER A 88 -6.03 5.20 -5.48
N GLY A 89 -5.23 5.23 -4.41
CA GLY A 89 -5.47 4.44 -3.22
C GLY A 89 -4.55 4.75 -2.05
N ILE A 90 -4.88 4.16 -0.91
CA ILE A 90 -4.10 4.23 0.33
C ILE A 90 -3.72 2.83 0.75
N ILE A 91 -2.50 2.67 1.23
CA ILE A 91 -2.00 1.49 1.93
C ILE A 91 -1.86 1.87 3.40
N LEU A 92 -2.60 1.21 4.29
CA LEU A 92 -2.47 1.41 5.73
C LEU A 92 -1.49 0.40 6.30
N THR A 93 -0.41 0.87 6.90
CA THR A 93 0.56 0.02 7.61
C THR A 93 0.22 -0.07 9.09
N ARG A 94 0.79 -1.06 9.78
CA ARG A 94 0.57 -1.34 11.22
C ARG A 94 -0.91 -1.48 11.59
N ALA A 95 -1.70 -2.05 10.67
CA ALA A 95 -3.14 -2.22 10.86
C ALA A 95 -3.50 -3.28 11.91
N ASP A 96 -2.54 -4.12 12.30
CA ASP A 96 -2.61 -5.03 13.44
C ASP A 96 -2.76 -4.27 14.78
N GLY A 97 -2.18 -3.08 14.89
CA GLY A 97 -2.32 -2.19 16.05
C GLY A 97 -3.66 -1.45 16.12
N ASP A 98 -4.40 -1.37 15.02
CA ASP A 98 -5.74 -0.74 14.94
C ASP A 98 -6.85 -1.81 15.11
N ALA A 99 -6.93 -2.38 16.28
CA ALA A 99 -7.85 -3.49 16.61
C ALA A 99 -9.31 -3.23 16.25
N ARG A 100 -9.74 -1.97 16.17
CA ARG A 100 -11.12 -1.56 15.86
C ARG A 100 -11.32 -0.96 14.48
N GLY A 101 -10.27 -0.85 13.66
CA GLY A 101 -10.37 -0.27 12.30
C GLY A 101 -10.71 1.22 12.25
N GLY A 102 -10.52 1.95 13.36
CA GLY A 102 -10.87 3.38 13.48
C GLY A 102 -10.04 4.26 12.54
N ALA A 103 -8.77 3.92 12.32
CA ALA A 103 -7.91 4.62 11.39
C ALA A 103 -8.42 4.51 9.95
N ALA A 104 -8.88 3.33 9.53
CA ALA A 104 -9.43 3.10 8.19
C ALA A 104 -10.68 3.95 7.95
N VAL A 105 -11.59 4.03 8.92
CA VAL A 105 -12.81 4.86 8.82
C VAL A 105 -12.45 6.33 8.74
N SER A 106 -11.60 6.81 9.63
CA SER A 106 -11.16 8.22 9.66
C SER A 106 -10.45 8.61 8.36
N MET A 107 -9.56 7.73 7.87
CA MET A 107 -8.83 7.92 6.63
C MET A 107 -9.79 8.06 5.44
N LYS A 108 -10.72 7.10 5.29
CA LYS A 108 -11.72 7.13 4.21
C LYS A 108 -12.63 8.34 4.29
N PHE A 109 -13.09 8.71 5.49
CA PHE A 109 -14.00 9.84 5.68
C PHE A 109 -13.35 11.18 5.35
N ILE A 110 -12.12 11.41 5.80
CA ILE A 110 -11.42 12.69 5.64
C ILE A 110 -10.82 12.82 4.23
N SER A 111 -10.10 11.80 3.75
CA SER A 111 -9.42 11.86 2.45
C SER A 111 -10.32 11.60 1.27
N GLN A 112 -11.42 10.85 1.44
CA GLN A 112 -12.27 10.35 0.36
C GLN A 112 -11.51 9.50 -0.68
N VAL A 113 -10.30 9.04 -0.34
CA VAL A 113 -9.50 8.12 -1.17
C VAL A 113 -9.80 6.69 -0.74
N PRO A 114 -9.90 5.71 -1.65
CA PRO A 114 -10.10 4.32 -1.26
C PRO A 114 -8.87 3.75 -0.58
N ILE A 115 -9.08 2.96 0.48
CA ILE A 115 -8.03 2.11 1.03
C ILE A 115 -8.01 0.85 0.15
N LYS A 116 -6.84 0.44 -0.31
CA LYS A 116 -6.69 -0.75 -1.17
C LYS A 116 -5.97 -1.90 -0.47
N PHE A 117 -5.04 -1.59 0.41
CA PHE A 117 -4.25 -2.60 1.09
C PHE A 117 -4.05 -2.28 2.58
N LEU A 118 -3.86 -3.36 3.37
CA LEU A 118 -3.48 -3.32 4.78
C LEU A 118 -2.16 -4.04 4.97
N GLY A 119 -1.20 -3.40 5.63
CA GLY A 119 0.00 -4.05 6.16
C GLY A 119 -0.24 -4.43 7.62
N ILE A 120 -0.31 -5.71 7.91
CA ILE A 120 -0.56 -6.27 9.24
C ILE A 120 0.69 -6.87 9.89
N GLY A 121 1.86 -6.62 9.30
CA GLY A 121 3.16 -7.07 9.79
C GLY A 121 4.28 -6.69 8.84
N GLU A 122 5.49 -7.20 9.07
CA GLU A 122 6.71 -6.79 8.35
C GLU A 122 7.04 -7.66 7.13
N LYS A 123 6.42 -8.83 7.00
CA LYS A 123 6.67 -9.75 5.87
C LYS A 123 5.78 -9.39 4.67
N ILE A 124 6.21 -9.81 3.48
CA ILE A 124 5.46 -9.58 2.24
C ILE A 124 4.07 -10.22 2.31
N GLU A 125 3.97 -11.41 2.92
CA GLU A 125 2.72 -12.15 3.11
C GLU A 125 1.72 -11.40 4.02
N ASN A 126 2.19 -10.42 4.79
CA ASN A 126 1.38 -9.59 5.68
C ASN A 126 0.80 -8.35 4.97
N LEU A 127 0.88 -8.27 3.65
CA LEU A 127 0.18 -7.27 2.86
C LEU A 127 -1.12 -7.87 2.34
N GLU A 128 -2.25 -7.44 2.90
CA GLU A 128 -3.58 -7.93 2.56
C GLU A 128 -4.36 -6.91 1.72
N VAL A 129 -5.26 -7.41 0.86
CA VAL A 129 -6.24 -6.57 0.19
C VAL A 129 -7.24 -6.04 1.22
N PHE A 130 -7.61 -4.77 1.12
CA PHE A 130 -8.59 -4.17 2.00
C PHE A 130 -10.01 -4.64 1.65
N HIS A 131 -10.68 -5.25 2.62
CA HIS A 131 -12.08 -5.68 2.53
C HIS A 131 -12.96 -4.81 3.45
N PRO A 132 -13.73 -3.86 2.92
CA PRO A 132 -14.56 -2.94 3.73
C PRO A 132 -15.51 -3.66 4.68
N ASP A 133 -16.14 -4.75 4.20
CA ASP A 133 -17.12 -5.51 4.97
C ASP A 133 -16.49 -6.18 6.20
N ARG A 134 -15.25 -6.70 6.07
CA ARG A 134 -14.51 -7.29 7.19
C ARG A 134 -14.20 -6.25 8.28
N ILE A 135 -13.79 -5.07 7.86
CA ILE A 135 -13.51 -3.96 8.79
C ILE A 135 -14.80 -3.48 9.46
N ALA A 136 -15.89 -3.34 8.71
CA ALA A 136 -17.19 -2.97 9.26
C ALA A 136 -17.67 -3.98 10.31
N ASN A 137 -17.59 -5.29 10.01
CA ASN A 137 -17.95 -6.35 10.95
C ASN A 137 -17.09 -6.34 12.22
N ARG A 138 -15.78 -6.07 12.06
CA ARG A 138 -14.86 -5.93 13.22
C ARG A 138 -15.24 -4.75 14.11
N ILE A 139 -15.58 -3.60 13.52
CA ILE A 139 -16.01 -2.39 14.24
C ILE A 139 -17.32 -2.65 15.00
N LEU A 140 -18.26 -3.36 14.38
CA LEU A 140 -19.56 -3.70 14.95
C LEU A 140 -19.50 -4.83 15.98
N GLY A 141 -18.32 -5.43 16.21
CA GLY A 141 -18.14 -6.55 17.13
C GLY A 141 -18.78 -7.87 16.65
N MET A 142 -19.09 -7.98 15.36
CA MET A 142 -19.70 -9.18 14.77
C MET A 142 -18.68 -10.30 14.50
N GLY A 143 -17.41 -10.09 14.78
CA GLY A 143 -16.32 -11.05 14.50
C GLY A 143 -16.01 -11.19 13.01
N ASP A 144 -14.82 -11.64 12.69
CA ASP A 144 -14.43 -11.95 11.31
C ASP A 144 -14.59 -13.46 11.05
N ILE A 145 -15.85 -13.89 10.96
CA ILE A 145 -16.20 -15.31 10.74
C ILE A 145 -15.69 -15.77 9.36
N VAL A 146 -15.65 -14.87 8.37
CA VAL A 146 -15.21 -15.21 7.00
C VAL A 146 -13.72 -15.53 6.99
N SER A 147 -12.87 -14.71 7.61
CA SER A 147 -11.44 -15.00 7.73
C SER A 147 -11.16 -16.28 8.50
N LEU A 148 -11.97 -16.60 9.48
CA LEU A 148 -11.81 -17.83 10.28
C LEU A 148 -12.14 -19.06 9.43
N VAL A 149 -13.20 -18.99 8.62
CA VAL A 149 -13.59 -20.08 7.71
C VAL A 149 -12.59 -20.24 6.57
N GLU A 150 -12.07 -19.13 5.99
CA GLU A 150 -11.05 -19.19 4.94
C GLU A 150 -9.75 -19.81 5.44
N LYS A 151 -9.23 -19.39 6.60
CA LYS A 151 -8.05 -19.99 7.23
C LYS A 151 -8.26 -21.46 7.55
N ALA A 152 -9.41 -21.84 8.08
CA ALA A 152 -9.74 -23.24 8.34
C ALA A 152 -9.80 -24.06 7.05
N ALA A 153 -10.29 -23.49 5.95
CA ALA A 153 -10.33 -24.18 4.66
C ALA A 153 -8.94 -24.34 4.04
N GLU A 154 -8.05 -23.34 4.18
CA GLU A 154 -6.65 -23.42 3.75
C GLU A 154 -5.87 -24.48 4.56
N ASP A 155 -6.01 -24.47 5.88
CA ASP A 155 -5.36 -25.45 6.77
C ASP A 155 -5.86 -26.88 6.51
N LEU A 156 -7.16 -27.07 6.28
CA LEU A 156 -7.74 -28.36 5.93
C LEU A 156 -7.32 -28.83 4.51
N GLY A 157 -7.22 -27.91 3.55
CA GLY A 157 -6.69 -28.18 2.20
C GLY A 157 -5.24 -28.67 2.25
N CYS A 158 -4.41 -28.06 3.11
CA CYS A 158 -3.02 -28.47 3.31
C CYS A 158 -2.91 -29.88 3.93
N LEU A 159 -3.80 -30.24 4.85
CA LEU A 159 -3.82 -31.57 5.48
C LEU A 159 -4.24 -32.70 4.52
N LEU A 160 -5.14 -32.40 3.57
CA LEU A 160 -5.56 -33.41 2.57
C LEU A 160 -4.44 -33.76 1.58
N TYR A 161 -3.59 -32.79 1.21
CA TYR A 161 -2.44 -33.04 0.34
C TYR A 161 -1.26 -33.76 1.02
N THR A 162 -1.17 -33.70 2.35
CA THR A 162 -0.12 -34.42 3.10
C THR A 162 -0.47 -35.86 3.45
N SER A 163 -1.77 -36.23 3.45
CA SER A 163 -2.18 -37.61 3.73
C SER A 163 -2.07 -38.54 2.53
N ASP A 164 -2.19 -38.03 1.29
CA ASP A 164 -2.04 -38.84 0.08
C ASP A 164 -0.57 -39.17 -0.30
N ALA A 165 0.40 -38.52 0.34
CA ALA A 165 1.83 -38.73 0.10
C ALA A 165 2.46 -39.81 1.04
N ALA A 166 1.69 -40.41 1.95
CA ALA A 166 2.17 -41.35 2.94
C ALA A 166 1.82 -42.83 2.64
N ASP A 167 1.11 -43.08 1.52
CA ASP A 167 0.64 -44.43 1.14
C ASP A 167 1.24 -44.97 -0.18
N ASP A 168 2.46 -44.51 -0.58
CA ASP A 168 3.25 -45.15 -1.66
C ASP A 168 4.61 -45.67 -1.15
#